data_88ff319e55f19fbe19adb8bef43c1571
#
_entry.id   88ff319e55f19fbe19adb8bef43c1571
#
_cell.length_a   1.000
_cell.length_b   1.000
_cell.length_c   1.000
_cell.angle_alpha   90.00
_cell.angle_beta   90.00
_cell.angle_gamma   90.00
#
_symmetry.space_group_name_H-M   'P 1'
#
loop_
_entity.id
_entity.type
_entity.pdbx_description
1 polymer ?
#
loop_
_entity_poly.entity_id
_entity_poly.type
_entity_poly.pdbx_seq_one_letter_code
_entity_poly.pdbx_strand_id
1 'polypeptide(L)'
;TDLSLFNLSKRRKILLVTTINKCKKISFLKKKGVKFIKIKSLKSKKDFLNLFQFLKKKGFNRILVESGLLFLNQLISNKLICNLYLFKTSTNLGKYGFNNTAISFIKKLKTFKKIKVNLYGDHLYKIKV
;
A
#
# COMPACT_ATOMS: atom_id res chain seq x y z
N THR A 1 20.67 4.04 4.94
CA THR A 1 19.40 3.73 4.23
C THR A 1 19.52 4.23 2.80
N ASP A 2 20.12 3.39 1.94
CA ASP A 2 20.32 3.69 0.51
C ASP A 2 19.19 3.13 -0.34
N LEU A 3 17.95 3.46 0.02
CA LEU A 3 16.84 3.15 -0.86
C LEU A 3 16.92 4.09 -2.07
N SER A 4 17.06 3.52 -3.26
CA SER A 4 17.07 4.23 -4.54
C SER A 4 15.90 5.22 -4.70
N LEU A 5 14.76 4.93 -4.06
CA LEU A 5 13.59 5.79 -3.98
C LEU A 5 13.93 7.21 -3.47
N PHE A 6 14.83 7.33 -2.48
CA PHE A 6 15.20 8.64 -1.91
C PHE A 6 16.16 9.43 -2.79
N ASN A 7 16.85 8.78 -3.71
CA ASN A 7 17.68 9.44 -4.73
C ASN A 7 16.82 10.09 -5.83
N LEU A 8 15.57 9.64 -5.98
CA LEU A 8 14.60 10.18 -6.94
C LEU A 8 13.76 11.34 -6.38
N SER A 9 13.98 11.76 -5.12
CA SER A 9 13.20 12.81 -4.45
C SER A 9 13.24 14.17 -5.18
N LYS A 10 14.29 14.45 -5.95
CA LYS A 10 14.38 15.65 -6.80
C LYS A 10 13.41 15.60 -7.99
N ARG A 11 13.05 14.41 -8.49
CA ARG A 11 12.16 14.19 -9.65
C ARG A 11 10.74 13.81 -9.25
N ARG A 12 10.53 13.30 -8.05
CA ARG A 12 9.24 12.81 -7.54
C ARG A 12 8.91 13.42 -6.19
N LYS A 13 7.66 13.76 -5.97
CA LYS A 13 7.19 14.19 -4.65
C LYS A 13 7.07 12.97 -3.75
N ILE A 14 8.00 12.81 -2.82
CA ILE A 14 7.95 11.76 -1.80
C ILE A 14 7.32 12.34 -0.55
N LEU A 15 6.29 11.69 -0.05
CA LEU A 15 5.55 12.05 1.15
C LEU A 15 5.59 10.88 2.12
N LEU A 16 6.26 11.05 3.24
CA LEU A 16 6.33 10.04 4.30
C LEU A 16 5.30 10.31 5.37
N VAL A 17 4.41 9.34 5.59
CA VAL A 17 3.42 9.38 6.67
C VAL A 17 4.00 8.63 7.87
N THR A 18 4.03 9.27 9.04
CA THR A 18 4.65 8.69 10.24
C THR A 18 3.99 9.15 11.53
N THR A 19 4.04 8.31 12.55
CA THR A 19 3.66 8.65 13.93
C THR A 19 4.83 9.23 14.72
N ILE A 20 6.06 9.07 14.25
CA ILE A 20 7.30 9.47 14.94
C ILE A 20 7.56 10.97 14.71
N ASN A 21 7.90 11.68 15.79
CA ASN A 21 8.13 13.12 15.73
C ASN A 21 9.57 13.51 15.41
N LYS A 22 10.50 12.89 16.09
CA LYS A 22 11.92 13.25 16.02
C LYS A 22 12.76 11.99 15.97
N CYS A 23 13.56 11.83 14.92
CA CYS A 23 14.65 10.88 14.91
C CYS A 23 15.70 11.36 13.88
N LYS A 24 16.95 10.94 14.04
CA LYS A 24 18.07 11.28 13.14
C LYS A 24 17.74 10.93 11.67
N LYS A 25 17.01 9.82 11.43
CA LYS A 25 16.58 9.40 10.09
C LYS A 25 15.60 10.40 9.44
N ILE A 26 14.67 10.97 10.20
CA ILE A 26 13.73 12.00 9.70
C ILE A 26 14.48 13.25 9.25
N SER A 27 15.42 13.72 10.05
CA SER A 27 16.23 14.90 9.71
C SER A 27 17.05 14.68 8.44
N PHE A 28 17.64 13.50 8.29
CA PHE A 28 18.37 13.10 7.07
C PHE A 28 17.46 13.08 5.83
N LEU A 29 16.26 12.46 5.92
CA LEU A 29 15.33 12.39 4.80
C LEU A 29 14.75 13.77 4.43
N LYS A 30 14.55 14.67 5.39
CA LYS A 30 14.16 16.07 5.12
C LYS A 30 15.21 16.78 4.27
N LYS A 31 16.50 16.60 4.57
CA LYS A 31 17.60 17.16 3.76
C LYS A 31 17.58 16.63 2.32
N LYS A 32 17.10 15.41 2.10
CA LYS A 32 16.89 14.83 0.76
C LYS A 32 15.59 15.26 0.07
N GLY A 33 14.82 16.22 0.62
CA GLY A 33 13.61 16.76 0.01
C GLY A 33 12.34 15.93 0.26
N VAL A 34 12.38 14.93 1.15
CA VAL A 34 11.19 14.16 1.52
C VAL A 34 10.27 15.01 2.39
N LYS A 35 8.99 15.10 2.02
CA LYS A 35 7.97 15.75 2.83
C LYS A 35 7.37 14.78 3.84
N PHE A 36 6.96 15.32 4.99
CA PHE A 36 6.45 14.50 6.09
C PHE A 36 5.03 14.91 6.46
N ILE A 37 4.18 13.91 6.68
CA ILE A 37 2.89 14.06 7.33
C ILE A 37 2.98 13.33 8.67
N LYS A 38 2.74 14.07 9.75
CA LYS A 38 2.58 13.48 11.06
C LYS A 38 1.12 13.08 11.25
N ILE A 39 0.92 11.84 11.67
CA ILE A 39 -0.36 11.33 12.11
C ILE A 39 -0.25 10.81 13.55
N LYS A 40 -1.37 10.76 14.26
CA LYS A 40 -1.40 10.17 15.61
C LYS A 40 -1.38 8.66 15.58
N SER A 41 -2.13 8.09 14.66
CA SER A 41 -2.36 6.66 14.53
C SER A 41 -2.80 6.33 13.10
N LEU A 42 -2.69 5.06 12.70
CA LEU A 42 -3.28 4.52 11.46
C LEU A 42 -3.86 3.12 11.76
N LYS A 43 -4.74 3.05 12.75
CA LYS A 43 -5.33 1.79 13.21
C LYS A 43 -6.84 1.72 12.98
N SER A 44 -7.53 2.84 13.13
CA SER A 44 -8.99 2.93 12.98
C SER A 44 -9.41 3.39 11.59
N LYS A 45 -10.66 3.08 11.22
CA LYS A 45 -11.27 3.62 10.00
C LYS A 45 -11.19 5.15 9.93
N LYS A 46 -11.40 5.82 11.07
CA LYS A 46 -11.32 7.29 11.17
C LYS A 46 -9.93 7.82 10.83
N ASP A 47 -8.87 7.13 11.28
CA ASP A 47 -7.50 7.53 10.97
C ASP A 47 -7.23 7.48 9.46
N PHE A 48 -7.66 6.40 8.81
CA PHE A 48 -7.53 6.26 7.34
C PHE A 48 -8.32 7.33 6.59
N LEU A 49 -9.56 7.59 7.00
CA LEU A 49 -10.39 8.63 6.37
C LEU A 49 -9.75 10.00 6.50
N ASN A 50 -9.23 10.33 7.68
CA ASN A 50 -8.51 11.59 7.90
C ASN A 50 -7.27 11.71 6.99
N LEU A 51 -6.49 10.62 6.86
CA LEU A 51 -5.34 10.59 5.96
C LEU A 51 -5.78 10.78 4.50
N PHE A 52 -6.80 10.07 4.04
CA PHE A 52 -7.27 10.18 2.65
C PHE A 52 -7.89 11.55 2.35
N GLN A 53 -8.62 12.15 3.29
CA GLN A 53 -9.11 13.52 3.16
C GLN A 53 -7.95 14.52 3.06
N PHE A 54 -6.91 14.35 3.87
CA PHE A 54 -5.72 15.19 3.78
C PHE A 54 -5.04 15.03 2.40
N LEU A 55 -4.88 13.81 1.91
CA LEU A 55 -4.30 13.55 0.59
C LEU A 55 -5.16 14.16 -0.53
N LYS A 56 -6.49 14.04 -0.44
CA LYS A 56 -7.43 14.67 -1.38
C LYS A 56 -7.26 16.20 -1.41
N LYS A 57 -7.15 16.86 -0.25
CA LYS A 57 -6.88 18.30 -0.15
C LYS A 57 -5.52 18.69 -0.77
N LYS A 58 -4.58 17.74 -0.89
CA LYS A 58 -3.29 17.94 -1.57
C LYS A 58 -3.35 17.63 -3.08
N GLY A 59 -4.54 17.34 -3.62
CA GLY A 59 -4.76 17.08 -5.04
C GLY A 59 -4.66 15.60 -5.45
N PHE A 60 -4.49 14.67 -4.49
CA PHE A 60 -4.45 13.23 -4.79
C PHE A 60 -5.87 12.66 -4.86
N ASN A 61 -6.45 12.60 -6.05
CA ASN A 61 -7.82 12.09 -6.26
C ASN A 61 -7.87 10.57 -6.47
N ARG A 62 -6.73 9.96 -6.83
CA ARG A 62 -6.60 8.51 -6.99
C ARG A 62 -5.34 8.05 -6.27
N ILE A 63 -5.43 6.94 -5.54
CA ILE A 63 -4.34 6.36 -4.76
C ILE A 63 -4.23 4.91 -5.16
N LEU A 64 -3.07 4.52 -5.71
CA LEU A 64 -2.68 3.13 -5.84
C LEU A 64 -2.01 2.70 -4.54
N VAL A 65 -2.44 1.59 -3.98
CA VAL A 65 -1.86 1.02 -2.76
C VAL A 65 -1.14 -0.27 -3.11
N GLU A 66 0.17 -0.25 -2.97
CA GLU A 66 1.02 -1.43 -3.03
C GLU A 66 1.52 -1.72 -1.63
N SER A 67 1.04 -2.79 -1.01
CA SER A 67 1.31 -3.06 0.40
C SER A 67 1.34 -4.54 0.71
N GLY A 68 1.93 -4.89 1.86
CA GLY A 68 1.81 -6.24 2.41
C GLY A 68 0.38 -6.57 2.85
N LEU A 69 0.11 -7.87 2.99
CA LEU A 69 -1.22 -8.41 3.24
C LEU A 69 -1.89 -7.89 4.52
N LEU A 70 -1.12 -7.58 5.57
CA LEU A 70 -1.66 -7.03 6.82
C LEU A 70 -2.31 -5.66 6.61
N PHE A 71 -1.65 -4.77 5.87
CA PHE A 71 -2.18 -3.45 5.58
C PHE A 71 -3.37 -3.54 4.63
N LEU A 72 -3.30 -4.39 3.61
CA LEU A 72 -4.41 -4.69 2.70
C LEU A 72 -5.64 -5.17 3.48
N ASN A 73 -5.46 -6.10 4.42
CA ASN A 73 -6.55 -6.60 5.27
C ASN A 73 -7.21 -5.48 6.08
N GLN A 74 -6.43 -4.56 6.65
CA GLN A 74 -6.99 -3.39 7.34
C GLN A 74 -7.84 -2.51 6.43
N LEU A 75 -7.38 -2.25 5.20
CA LEU A 75 -8.14 -1.44 4.25
C LEU A 75 -9.45 -2.10 3.84
N ILE A 76 -9.45 -3.41 3.62
CA ILE A 76 -10.64 -4.18 3.24
C ILE A 76 -11.62 -4.25 4.40
N SER A 77 -11.17 -4.60 5.61
CA SER A 77 -12.01 -4.70 6.81
C SER A 77 -12.70 -3.37 7.13
N ASN A 78 -12.06 -2.25 6.80
CA ASN A 78 -12.62 -0.91 6.97
C ASN A 78 -13.45 -0.43 5.75
N LYS A 79 -13.62 -1.26 4.71
CA LYS A 79 -14.33 -0.91 3.45
C LYS A 79 -13.77 0.36 2.79
N LEU A 80 -12.45 0.43 2.67
CA LEU A 80 -11.73 1.60 2.12
C LEU A 80 -11.16 1.36 0.72
N ILE A 81 -11.40 0.18 0.14
CA ILE A 81 -10.94 -0.19 -1.20
C ILE A 81 -12.08 -0.09 -2.19
N CYS A 82 -11.88 0.65 -3.27
CA CYS A 82 -12.83 0.72 -4.38
C CYS A 82 -12.57 -0.35 -5.45
N ASN A 83 -11.30 -0.65 -5.71
CA ASN A 83 -10.89 -1.65 -6.70
C ASN A 83 -9.72 -2.44 -6.12
N LEU A 84 -9.80 -3.75 -6.16
CA LEU A 84 -8.72 -4.66 -5.79
C LEU A 84 -8.30 -5.47 -7.00
N TYR A 85 -7.02 -5.44 -7.31
CA TYR A 85 -6.40 -6.23 -8.36
C TYR A 85 -5.43 -7.22 -7.75
N LEU A 86 -5.54 -8.49 -8.13
CA LEU A 86 -4.69 -9.55 -7.63
C LEU A 86 -3.92 -10.17 -8.80
N PHE A 87 -2.59 -10.10 -8.72
CA PHE A 87 -1.71 -10.87 -9.58
C PHE A 87 -1.49 -12.25 -8.95
N LYS A 88 -1.72 -13.29 -9.73
CA LYS A 88 -1.48 -14.66 -9.32
C LYS A 88 -0.49 -15.30 -10.29
N THR A 89 0.67 -15.67 -9.76
CA THR A 89 1.67 -16.43 -10.50
C THR A 89 1.39 -17.93 -10.39
N SER A 90 1.77 -18.70 -11.42
CA SER A 90 1.82 -20.16 -11.39
C SER A 90 3.01 -20.68 -10.60
N THR A 91 4.03 -19.87 -10.38
CA THR A 91 5.25 -20.26 -9.68
C THR A 91 5.05 -20.20 -8.16
N ASN A 92 5.31 -21.33 -7.47
CA ASN A 92 5.32 -21.36 -6.02
C ASN A 92 6.64 -20.78 -5.49
N LEU A 93 6.55 -19.71 -4.73
CA LEU A 93 7.66 -19.23 -3.91
C LEU A 93 7.90 -20.27 -2.80
N GLY A 94 9.13 -20.76 -2.67
CA GLY A 94 9.50 -21.91 -1.83
C GLY A 94 8.96 -21.91 -0.40
N LYS A 95 9.20 -22.99 0.33
CA LYS A 95 8.60 -23.32 1.64
C LYS A 95 8.98 -22.39 2.80
N TYR A 96 9.97 -21.50 2.65
CA TYR A 96 10.57 -20.71 3.74
C TYR A 96 10.09 -19.25 3.80
N GLY A 97 9.03 -18.90 3.08
CA GLY A 97 8.45 -17.56 3.18
C GLY A 97 7.59 -17.38 4.45
N PHE A 98 7.59 -16.21 5.05
CA PHE A 98 6.62 -15.87 6.09
C PHE A 98 5.20 -15.91 5.51
N ASN A 99 4.43 -16.94 5.87
CA ASN A 99 3.01 -16.99 5.58
C ASN A 99 2.29 -15.95 6.44
N ASN A 100 2.01 -14.79 5.88
CA ASN A 100 1.12 -13.83 6.52
C ASN A 100 -0.29 -14.44 6.60
N THR A 101 -0.87 -14.47 7.77
CA THR A 101 -2.19 -15.03 8.12
C THR A 101 -3.36 -14.49 7.27
N ALA A 102 -3.15 -13.44 6.51
CA ALA A 102 -4.13 -12.86 5.61
C ALA A 102 -4.51 -13.71 4.38
N ILE A 103 -3.85 -14.86 4.15
CA ILE A 103 -4.22 -15.81 3.09
C ILE A 103 -5.66 -16.32 3.29
N SER A 104 -6.09 -16.54 4.53
CA SER A 104 -7.47 -16.92 4.84
C SER A 104 -8.49 -15.90 4.38
N PHE A 105 -8.11 -14.63 4.32
CA PHE A 105 -8.95 -13.54 3.89
C PHE A 105 -9.08 -13.50 2.36
N ILE A 106 -7.97 -13.64 1.62
CA ILE A 106 -8.00 -13.70 0.15
C ILE A 106 -8.86 -14.88 -0.32
N LYS A 107 -8.84 -16.03 0.39
CA LYS A 107 -9.70 -17.17 0.12
C LYS A 107 -11.20 -16.88 0.31
N LYS A 108 -11.57 -15.91 1.12
CA LYS A 108 -12.96 -15.49 1.35
C LYS A 108 -13.50 -14.53 0.30
N LEU A 109 -12.63 -13.97 -0.55
CA LEU A 109 -13.06 -13.08 -1.63
C LEU A 109 -13.72 -13.93 -2.73
N LYS A 110 -15.05 -13.84 -2.83
CA LYS A 110 -15.85 -14.78 -3.63
C LYS A 110 -15.92 -14.51 -5.12
N THR A 111 -15.59 -13.30 -5.59
CA THR A 111 -15.82 -12.90 -6.99
C THR A 111 -14.52 -12.43 -7.64
N PHE A 112 -13.99 -13.32 -8.49
CA PHE A 112 -12.79 -13.03 -9.27
C PHE A 112 -13.18 -12.88 -10.74
N LYS A 113 -13.00 -11.70 -11.30
CA LYS A 113 -13.09 -11.48 -12.75
C LYS A 113 -11.68 -11.49 -13.33
N LYS A 114 -11.35 -12.52 -14.11
CA LYS A 114 -10.07 -12.57 -14.81
C LYS A 114 -10.03 -11.46 -15.86
N ILE A 115 -8.95 -10.70 -15.86
CA ILE A 115 -8.67 -9.68 -16.87
C ILE A 115 -7.81 -10.34 -17.94
N LYS A 116 -8.24 -10.22 -19.20
CA LYS A 116 -7.50 -10.74 -20.35
C LYS A 116 -6.30 -9.82 -20.65
N VAL A 117 -5.15 -10.16 -20.09
CA VAL A 117 -3.85 -9.52 -20.38
C VAL A 117 -2.82 -10.63 -20.55
N ASN A 118 -1.86 -10.41 -21.45
CA ASN A 118 -0.74 -11.33 -21.60
C ASN A 118 0.31 -11.01 -20.53
N LEU A 119 0.46 -11.90 -19.54
CA LEU A 119 1.41 -11.79 -18.46
C LEU A 119 2.33 -13.04 -18.39
N TYR A 120 2.62 -13.63 -19.56
CA TYR A 120 3.56 -14.75 -19.68
C TYR A 120 3.31 -15.90 -18.67
N GLY A 121 2.04 -16.31 -18.54
CA GLY A 121 1.63 -17.41 -17.63
C GLY A 121 1.05 -16.95 -16.29
N ASP A 122 1.23 -15.70 -15.92
CA ASP A 122 0.58 -15.11 -14.76
C ASP A 122 -0.85 -14.68 -15.06
N HIS A 123 -1.63 -14.48 -14.01
CA HIS A 123 -3.03 -14.07 -14.15
C HIS A 123 -3.33 -12.83 -13.32
N LEU A 124 -4.10 -11.92 -13.91
CA LEU A 124 -4.63 -10.74 -13.24
C LEU A 124 -6.13 -10.91 -13.00
N TYR A 125 -6.54 -10.66 -11.77
CA TYR A 125 -7.94 -10.69 -11.36
C TYR A 125 -8.38 -9.34 -10.81
N LYS A 126 -9.58 -8.90 -11.18
CA LYS A 126 -10.29 -7.84 -10.49
C LYS A 126 -11.25 -8.49 -9.50
N ILE A 127 -11.22 -8.02 -8.26
CA ILE A 127 -11.99 -8.58 -7.16
C ILE A 127 -12.96 -7.49 -6.69
N LYS A 128 -14.22 -7.87 -6.51
CA LYS A 128 -15.22 -7.03 -5.85
C LYS A 128 -15.07 -7.22 -4.33
N VAL A 129 -14.84 -6.13 -3.62
CA VAL A 129 -14.64 -6.10 -2.16
C VAL A 129 -15.87 -5.56 -1.47
#